data_bd923c17854f7171e5dc770af3c61ab1
#
_entry.id   bd923c17854f7171e5dc770af3c61ab1
#
_cell.length_a   1.000
_cell.length_b   1.000
_cell.length_c   1.000
_cell.angle_alpha   90.00
_cell.angle_beta   90.00
_cell.angle_gamma   90.00
#
_symmetry.space_group_name_H-M   'P 1'
#
loop_
_entity.id
_entity.type
_entity.pdbx_description
1 polymer ?
#
loop_
_entity_poly.entity_id
_entity_poly.type
_entity_poly.pdbx_seq_one_letter_code
_entity_poly.pdbx_strand_id
1 'polypeptide(L)'
;MNRLTYLLARGVWAVLGMLPLRVVIAMSRLAGLVGWYLAAHYRRLVRRNLDTAFGAEYSPEQKKRIGREHFAGMAGNIAASACLSQVPAEELRKLVDVEGFEHFTEALSSGKGVVALLGHLGNWELLARLTPQMFPCECGSVYQSLSNEHIDAWIRRTRATEGLHLFQRKEGFHSAMELLRKGGVVGVLADQHAGDSGLWCPLFNRLASTSPLVATMALRTGAAVAGIALYTSPKGRWRLVFRPAIALPKETAAATAKLNHELEAMIREQPSDWLWSHNRWKTPYPRFLSIGGKRGILTDHGLTPFRLMVRSVNWLGDAVMTLPAIRAMKRTRPDLQITVVCQSKLAGFWRAVPEVDRVLSLPPKCGILAAAALLRGENFDAAVVLPNSLRTGLEVWLAGIPRRVGYRGHFRAGLLNQLLEKPSGSG
;
A
#
# COMPACT_ATOMS: atom_id res chain seq x y z
N MET A 1 13.20 -6.27 -25.24
CA MET A 1 12.69 -6.84 -23.98
C MET A 1 11.18 -6.64 -23.84
N ASN A 2 10.65 -5.43 -23.93
CA ASN A 2 9.20 -5.15 -23.74
C ASN A 2 8.26 -5.92 -24.68
N ARG A 3 8.62 -6.05 -25.98
CA ARG A 3 7.79 -6.77 -26.97
C ARG A 3 7.75 -8.28 -26.71
N LEU A 4 8.86 -8.89 -26.31
CA LEU A 4 8.91 -10.31 -25.97
C LEU A 4 8.05 -10.62 -24.72
N THR A 5 8.17 -9.81 -23.69
CA THR A 5 7.33 -9.92 -22.48
C THR A 5 5.84 -9.81 -22.82
N TYR A 6 5.48 -8.89 -23.72
CA TYR A 6 4.09 -8.75 -24.22
C TYR A 6 3.61 -10.00 -24.97
N LEU A 7 4.42 -10.54 -25.89
CA LEU A 7 4.06 -11.73 -26.66
C LEU A 7 3.90 -12.96 -25.77
N LEU A 8 4.79 -13.13 -24.79
CA LEU A 8 4.68 -14.21 -23.80
C LEU A 8 3.40 -14.06 -22.95
N ALA A 9 3.11 -12.85 -22.47
CA ALA A 9 1.89 -12.58 -21.74
C ALA A 9 0.64 -12.89 -22.57
N ARG A 10 0.62 -12.48 -23.85
CA ARG A 10 -0.47 -12.78 -24.78
C ARG A 10 -0.64 -14.27 -25.05
N GLY A 11 0.47 -15.01 -25.22
CA GLY A 11 0.44 -16.46 -25.38
C GLY A 11 -0.16 -17.17 -24.16
N VAL A 12 0.30 -16.82 -22.96
CA VAL A 12 -0.27 -17.36 -21.72
C VAL A 12 -1.75 -17.02 -21.60
N TRP A 13 -2.13 -15.79 -21.92
CA TRP A 13 -3.52 -15.32 -21.88
C TRP A 13 -4.44 -16.10 -22.85
N ALA A 14 -3.95 -16.34 -24.08
CA ALA A 14 -4.69 -17.13 -25.07
C ALA A 14 -4.90 -18.58 -24.61
N VAL A 15 -3.86 -19.21 -24.07
CA VAL A 15 -3.95 -20.59 -23.53
C VAL A 15 -4.93 -20.67 -22.36
N LEU A 16 -4.86 -19.71 -21.41
CA LEU A 16 -5.78 -19.66 -20.28
C LEU A 16 -7.24 -19.48 -20.74
N GLY A 17 -7.48 -18.70 -21.82
CA GLY A 17 -8.82 -18.48 -22.39
C GLY A 17 -9.44 -19.72 -23.02
N MET A 18 -8.67 -20.75 -23.36
CA MET A 18 -9.16 -22.03 -23.89
C MET A 18 -9.68 -23.00 -22.82
N LEU A 19 -9.34 -22.76 -21.57
CA LEU A 19 -9.66 -23.66 -20.47
C LEU A 19 -10.93 -23.22 -19.73
N PRO A 20 -11.69 -24.15 -19.15
CA PRO A 20 -12.83 -23.80 -18.31
C PRO A 20 -12.40 -22.89 -17.14
N LEU A 21 -13.15 -21.81 -16.88
CA LEU A 21 -12.83 -20.78 -15.89
C LEU A 21 -12.48 -21.39 -14.50
N ARG A 22 -13.26 -22.38 -14.06
CA ARG A 22 -13.04 -23.04 -12.75
C ARG A 22 -11.70 -23.76 -12.68
N VAL A 23 -11.27 -24.38 -13.77
CA VAL A 23 -9.97 -25.07 -13.86
C VAL A 23 -8.83 -24.04 -13.79
N VAL A 24 -8.94 -22.97 -14.57
CA VAL A 24 -7.93 -21.89 -14.57
C VAL A 24 -7.81 -21.26 -13.19
N ILE A 25 -8.90 -20.94 -12.53
CA ILE A 25 -8.88 -20.39 -11.18
C ILE A 25 -8.21 -21.37 -10.20
N ALA A 26 -8.58 -22.66 -10.24
CA ALA A 26 -8.01 -23.67 -9.32
C ALA A 26 -6.49 -23.82 -9.51
N MET A 27 -6.02 -23.94 -10.76
CA MET A 27 -4.61 -24.06 -11.09
C MET A 27 -3.83 -22.79 -10.68
N SER A 28 -4.38 -21.62 -10.97
CA SER A 28 -3.72 -20.35 -10.64
C SER A 28 -3.71 -20.09 -9.14
N ARG A 29 -4.73 -20.46 -8.40
CA ARG A 29 -4.74 -20.42 -6.94
C ARG A 29 -3.67 -21.33 -6.34
N LEU A 30 -3.50 -22.54 -6.88
CA LEU A 30 -2.42 -23.44 -6.46
C LEU A 30 -1.05 -22.82 -6.76
N ALA A 31 -0.84 -22.27 -7.96
CA ALA A 31 0.38 -21.55 -8.31
C ALA A 31 0.65 -20.36 -7.37
N GLY A 32 -0.39 -19.60 -6.99
CA GLY A 32 -0.30 -18.53 -5.99
C GLY A 32 0.14 -19.05 -4.62
N LEU A 33 -0.39 -20.18 -4.16
CA LEU A 33 0.05 -20.83 -2.91
C LEU A 33 1.53 -21.27 -2.98
N VAL A 34 1.99 -21.83 -4.08
CA VAL A 34 3.39 -22.13 -4.31
C VAL A 34 4.23 -20.84 -4.27
N GLY A 35 3.73 -19.78 -4.93
CA GLY A 35 4.33 -18.45 -4.92
C GLY A 35 4.52 -17.88 -3.51
N TRP A 36 3.61 -18.12 -2.58
CA TRP A 36 3.77 -17.76 -1.17
C TRP A 36 5.04 -18.35 -0.55
N TYR A 37 5.41 -19.56 -0.89
CA TYR A 37 6.63 -20.20 -0.36
C TYR A 37 7.89 -19.74 -1.07
N LEU A 38 7.83 -19.53 -2.38
CA LEU A 38 8.99 -19.19 -3.21
C LEU A 38 9.31 -17.69 -3.20
N ALA A 39 8.32 -16.80 -3.21
CA ALA A 39 8.50 -15.36 -3.28
C ALA A 39 8.78 -14.73 -1.90
N ALA A 40 9.91 -15.05 -1.28
CA ALA A 40 10.26 -14.65 0.08
C ALA A 40 10.21 -13.13 0.30
N HIS A 41 10.54 -12.31 -0.71
CA HIS A 41 10.48 -10.85 -0.63
C HIS A 41 9.03 -10.36 -0.47
N TYR A 42 8.13 -10.77 -1.35
CA TYR A 42 6.72 -10.39 -1.29
C TYR A 42 6.02 -10.96 -0.05
N ARG A 43 6.33 -12.21 0.35
CA ARG A 43 5.82 -12.78 1.58
C ARG A 43 6.19 -11.95 2.82
N ARG A 44 7.44 -11.45 2.91
CA ARG A 44 7.85 -10.55 4.01
C ARG A 44 7.11 -9.23 3.96
N LEU A 45 6.90 -8.67 2.77
CA LEU A 45 6.13 -7.43 2.59
C LEU A 45 4.68 -7.61 3.03
N VAL A 46 4.00 -8.66 2.57
CA VAL A 46 2.61 -8.97 2.95
C VAL A 46 2.48 -9.15 4.47
N ARG A 47 3.36 -9.95 5.09
CA ARG A 47 3.36 -10.11 6.55
C ARG A 47 3.49 -8.78 7.28
N ARG A 48 4.44 -7.95 6.87
CA ARG A 48 4.64 -6.63 7.49
C ARG A 48 3.42 -5.72 7.31
N ASN A 49 2.82 -5.70 6.13
CA ASN A 49 1.61 -4.90 5.90
C ASN A 49 0.44 -5.39 6.77
N LEU A 50 0.27 -6.71 6.93
CA LEU A 50 -0.73 -7.30 7.83
C LEU A 50 -0.44 -6.98 9.30
N ASP A 51 0.83 -7.02 9.71
CA ASP A 51 1.23 -6.62 11.07
C ASP A 51 1.00 -5.13 11.32
N THR A 52 1.21 -4.28 10.31
CA THR A 52 0.94 -2.84 10.38
C THR A 52 -0.56 -2.56 10.49
N ALA A 53 -1.39 -3.25 9.71
CA ALA A 53 -2.83 -3.02 9.66
C ALA A 53 -3.55 -3.59 10.87
N PHE A 54 -3.27 -4.83 11.24
CA PHE A 54 -4.05 -5.56 12.23
C PHE A 54 -3.33 -5.74 13.58
N GLY A 55 -2.01 -5.49 13.66
CA GLY A 55 -1.27 -5.52 14.93
C GLY A 55 -1.58 -6.74 15.80
N ALA A 56 -2.07 -6.50 17.00
CA ALA A 56 -2.50 -7.54 17.96
C ALA A 56 -3.96 -7.98 17.77
N GLU A 57 -4.73 -7.32 16.89
CA GLU A 57 -6.13 -7.65 16.62
C GLU A 57 -6.26 -9.06 16.01
N TYR A 58 -5.31 -9.42 15.15
CA TYR A 58 -5.26 -10.76 14.53
C TYR A 58 -4.04 -11.54 15.00
N SER A 59 -4.25 -12.84 15.29
CA SER A 59 -3.17 -13.74 15.65
C SER A 59 -2.17 -13.93 14.49
N PRO A 60 -0.93 -14.37 14.77
CA PRO A 60 0.04 -14.71 13.73
C PRO A 60 -0.49 -15.72 12.71
N GLU A 61 -1.29 -16.69 13.15
CA GLU A 61 -1.92 -17.74 12.33
C GLU A 61 -3.00 -17.15 11.40
N GLN A 62 -3.83 -16.24 11.92
CA GLN A 62 -4.83 -15.53 11.12
C GLN A 62 -4.17 -14.69 10.03
N LYS A 63 -3.15 -13.90 10.37
CA LYS A 63 -2.37 -13.11 9.41
C LYS A 63 -1.68 -13.99 8.36
N LYS A 64 -1.12 -15.14 8.77
CA LYS A 64 -0.53 -16.10 7.84
C LYS A 64 -1.57 -16.69 6.88
N ARG A 65 -2.77 -17.01 7.37
CA ARG A 65 -3.88 -17.49 6.54
C ARG A 65 -4.30 -16.43 5.52
N ILE A 66 -4.54 -15.20 5.94
CA ILE A 66 -4.85 -14.08 5.04
C ILE A 66 -3.77 -13.90 3.97
N GLY A 67 -2.49 -13.92 4.35
CA GLY A 67 -1.38 -13.79 3.40
C GLY A 67 -1.32 -14.89 2.36
N ARG A 68 -1.60 -16.15 2.74
CA ARG A 68 -1.67 -17.29 1.81
C ARG A 68 -2.87 -17.16 0.86
N GLU A 69 -4.04 -16.81 1.41
CA GLU A 69 -5.24 -16.59 0.60
C GLU A 69 -5.09 -15.40 -0.33
N HIS A 70 -4.41 -14.33 0.08
CA HIS A 70 -4.06 -13.21 -0.79
C HIS A 70 -3.27 -13.66 -2.03
N PHE A 71 -2.21 -14.46 -1.85
CA PHE A 71 -1.42 -14.97 -2.99
C PHE A 71 -2.25 -15.86 -3.91
N ALA A 72 -3.05 -16.75 -3.34
CA ALA A 72 -3.93 -17.64 -4.09
C ALA A 72 -5.03 -16.83 -4.83
N GLY A 73 -5.73 -15.97 -4.12
CA GLY A 73 -6.82 -15.15 -4.66
C GLY A 73 -6.37 -14.20 -5.76
N MET A 74 -5.25 -13.51 -5.55
CA MET A 74 -4.68 -12.60 -6.56
C MET A 74 -4.30 -13.34 -7.84
N ALA A 75 -3.61 -14.49 -7.75
CA ALA A 75 -3.28 -15.30 -8.91
C ALA A 75 -4.54 -15.79 -9.63
N GLY A 76 -5.55 -16.25 -8.89
CA GLY A 76 -6.84 -16.68 -9.44
C GLY A 76 -7.59 -15.56 -10.13
N ASN A 77 -7.66 -14.36 -9.55
CA ASN A 77 -8.35 -13.20 -10.13
C ASN A 77 -7.66 -12.68 -11.40
N ILE A 78 -6.32 -12.59 -11.41
CA ILE A 78 -5.56 -12.21 -12.61
C ILE A 78 -5.82 -13.20 -13.76
N ALA A 79 -5.77 -14.49 -13.47
CA ALA A 79 -6.01 -15.53 -14.46
C ALA A 79 -7.49 -15.54 -14.95
N ALA A 80 -8.44 -15.30 -14.02
CA ALA A 80 -9.85 -15.16 -14.37
C ALA A 80 -10.08 -13.96 -15.30
N SER A 81 -9.44 -12.82 -15.06
CA SER A 81 -9.52 -11.66 -15.95
C SER A 81 -9.01 -11.98 -17.36
N ALA A 82 -8.00 -12.87 -17.44
CA ALA A 82 -7.52 -13.40 -18.73
C ALA A 82 -8.63 -14.18 -19.47
N CYS A 83 -9.19 -15.19 -18.82
CA CYS A 83 -10.24 -16.03 -19.40
C CYS A 83 -11.47 -15.22 -19.79
N LEU A 84 -11.85 -14.26 -18.96
CA LEU A 84 -13.05 -13.46 -19.13
C LEU A 84 -12.88 -12.28 -20.11
N SER A 85 -11.66 -12.03 -20.61
CA SER A 85 -11.36 -10.85 -21.42
C SER A 85 -12.16 -10.76 -22.74
N GLN A 86 -12.61 -11.88 -23.28
CA GLN A 86 -13.40 -11.96 -24.52
C GLN A 86 -14.87 -12.36 -24.29
N VAL A 87 -15.25 -12.61 -23.03
CA VAL A 87 -16.63 -12.99 -22.68
C VAL A 87 -17.52 -11.75 -22.74
N PRO A 88 -18.71 -11.81 -23.38
CA PRO A 88 -19.64 -10.68 -23.42
C PRO A 88 -20.04 -10.21 -22.01
N ALA A 89 -20.30 -8.90 -21.87
CA ALA A 89 -20.59 -8.31 -20.55
C ALA A 89 -21.86 -8.91 -19.90
N GLU A 90 -22.87 -9.28 -20.68
CA GLU A 90 -24.07 -9.95 -20.18
C GLU A 90 -23.75 -11.30 -19.51
N GLU A 91 -22.83 -12.08 -20.08
CA GLU A 91 -22.39 -13.34 -19.48
C GLU A 91 -21.51 -13.10 -18.24
N LEU A 92 -20.69 -12.04 -18.25
CA LEU A 92 -19.93 -11.64 -17.07
C LEU A 92 -20.86 -11.30 -15.91
N ARG A 93 -21.97 -10.62 -16.19
CA ARG A 93 -22.96 -10.22 -15.19
C ARG A 93 -23.56 -11.42 -14.44
N LYS A 94 -23.71 -12.58 -15.11
CA LYS A 94 -24.20 -13.83 -14.50
C LYS A 94 -23.25 -14.44 -13.47
N LEU A 95 -21.95 -14.04 -13.50
CA LEU A 95 -20.92 -14.49 -12.57
C LEU A 95 -20.84 -13.64 -11.30
N VAL A 96 -21.65 -12.57 -11.22
CA VAL A 96 -21.56 -11.56 -10.18
C VAL A 96 -22.87 -11.44 -9.43
N ASP A 97 -22.81 -11.62 -8.11
CA ASP A 97 -23.90 -11.33 -7.20
C ASP A 97 -23.80 -9.86 -6.77
N VAL A 98 -24.88 -9.09 -6.87
CA VAL A 98 -24.87 -7.63 -6.61
C VAL A 98 -25.62 -7.34 -5.32
N GLU A 99 -25.00 -6.50 -4.47
CA GLU A 99 -25.54 -6.05 -3.19
C GLU A 99 -25.51 -4.54 -3.10
N GLY A 100 -26.55 -3.91 -2.53
CA GLY A 100 -26.58 -2.49 -2.23
C GLY A 100 -26.64 -1.57 -3.45
N PHE A 101 -27.11 -2.06 -4.61
CA PHE A 101 -27.18 -1.24 -5.83
C PHE A 101 -28.09 -0.03 -5.68
N GLU A 102 -29.11 -0.12 -4.82
CA GLU A 102 -30.02 0.97 -4.43
C GLU A 102 -29.26 2.17 -3.86
N HIS A 103 -28.21 1.98 -3.08
CA HIS A 103 -27.38 3.08 -2.56
C HIS A 103 -26.70 3.89 -3.68
N PHE A 104 -26.30 3.18 -4.74
CA PHE A 104 -25.65 3.79 -5.87
C PHE A 104 -26.64 4.56 -6.76
N THR A 105 -27.83 4.01 -7.01
CA THR A 105 -28.90 4.69 -7.74
C THR A 105 -29.39 5.93 -7.01
N GLU A 106 -29.48 5.88 -5.69
CA GLU A 106 -29.78 7.03 -4.85
C GLU A 106 -28.70 8.13 -4.98
N ALA A 107 -27.41 7.74 -4.93
CA ALA A 107 -26.32 8.70 -5.13
C ALA A 107 -26.35 9.38 -6.51
N LEU A 108 -26.69 8.63 -7.57
CA LEU A 108 -26.84 9.15 -8.94
C LEU A 108 -28.05 10.08 -9.10
N SER A 109 -29.14 9.86 -8.37
CA SER A 109 -30.38 10.64 -8.48
C SER A 109 -30.18 12.14 -8.17
N SER A 110 -29.09 12.50 -7.51
CA SER A 110 -28.69 13.90 -7.27
C SER A 110 -28.35 14.67 -8.56
N GLY A 111 -28.12 13.98 -9.68
CA GLY A 111 -27.73 14.56 -10.97
C GLY A 111 -26.30 15.14 -11.03
N LYS A 112 -25.55 15.08 -9.94
CA LYS A 112 -24.18 15.65 -9.81
C LYS A 112 -23.06 14.65 -10.08
N GLY A 113 -23.41 13.45 -10.56
CA GLY A 113 -22.46 12.36 -10.79
C GLY A 113 -21.96 11.70 -9.51
N VAL A 114 -21.19 10.63 -9.69
CA VAL A 114 -20.62 9.85 -8.57
C VAL A 114 -19.14 9.58 -8.77
N VAL A 115 -18.32 9.88 -7.77
CA VAL A 115 -16.96 9.36 -7.69
C VAL A 115 -17.01 8.00 -6.99
N ALA A 116 -16.74 6.93 -7.73
CA ALA A 116 -16.64 5.60 -7.17
C ALA A 116 -15.28 5.42 -6.48
N LEU A 117 -15.29 5.31 -5.15
CA LEU A 117 -14.13 4.99 -4.33
C LEU A 117 -13.82 3.50 -4.48
N LEU A 118 -12.70 3.18 -5.09
CA LEU A 118 -12.28 1.81 -5.36
C LEU A 118 -10.97 1.49 -4.61
N GLY A 119 -10.83 0.21 -4.24
CA GLY A 119 -9.58 -0.39 -3.81
C GLY A 119 -9.17 -1.53 -4.76
N HIS A 120 -7.90 -1.92 -4.75
CA HIS A 120 -7.44 -3.14 -5.42
C HIS A 120 -7.93 -4.36 -4.62
N LEU A 121 -9.25 -4.60 -4.65
CA LEU A 121 -9.97 -5.66 -3.95
C LEU A 121 -10.50 -6.68 -4.95
N GLY A 122 -10.23 -7.96 -4.69
CA GLY A 122 -10.70 -9.07 -5.50
C GLY A 122 -10.35 -8.93 -6.97
N ASN A 123 -11.36 -8.89 -7.85
CA ASN A 123 -11.14 -8.76 -9.30
C ASN A 123 -11.52 -7.36 -9.82
N TRP A 124 -10.76 -6.34 -9.46
CA TRP A 124 -10.98 -4.96 -9.91
C TRP A 124 -10.88 -4.77 -11.44
N GLU A 125 -10.19 -5.67 -12.17
CA GLU A 125 -10.16 -5.62 -13.65
C GLU A 125 -11.52 -5.98 -14.27
N LEU A 126 -12.20 -6.96 -13.68
CA LEU A 126 -13.56 -7.33 -14.12
C LEU A 126 -14.55 -6.20 -13.88
N LEU A 127 -14.38 -5.44 -12.80
CA LEU A 127 -15.22 -4.28 -12.48
C LEU A 127 -15.21 -3.22 -13.60
N ALA A 128 -14.05 -2.97 -14.23
CA ALA A 128 -13.93 -2.01 -15.32
C ALA A 128 -14.78 -2.39 -16.56
N ARG A 129 -15.09 -3.67 -16.77
CA ARG A 129 -15.95 -4.16 -17.85
C ARG A 129 -17.43 -4.21 -17.48
N LEU A 130 -17.74 -4.42 -16.19
CA LEU A 130 -19.11 -4.49 -15.70
C LEU A 130 -19.75 -3.10 -15.59
N THR A 131 -18.99 -2.11 -15.15
CA THR A 131 -19.50 -0.79 -14.79
C THR A 131 -20.30 -0.10 -15.91
N PRO A 132 -19.82 -0.01 -17.18
CA PRO A 132 -20.57 0.67 -18.24
C PRO A 132 -21.90 0.01 -18.59
N GLN A 133 -22.04 -1.28 -18.33
CA GLN A 133 -23.26 -2.03 -18.60
C GLN A 133 -24.30 -1.93 -17.48
N MET A 134 -23.85 -1.54 -16.29
CA MET A 134 -24.70 -1.48 -15.10
C MET A 134 -25.30 -0.09 -14.86
N PHE A 135 -24.65 0.95 -15.35
CA PHE A 135 -25.05 2.33 -15.05
C PHE A 135 -25.73 3.00 -16.25
N PRO A 136 -26.81 3.76 -16.06
CA PRO A 136 -27.54 4.45 -17.12
C PRO A 136 -26.85 5.76 -17.55
N CYS A 137 -25.55 5.90 -17.36
CA CYS A 137 -24.78 7.11 -17.61
C CYS A 137 -23.35 6.78 -18.05
N GLU A 138 -22.64 7.77 -18.59
CA GLU A 138 -21.26 7.63 -18.99
C GLU A 138 -20.35 7.29 -17.79
N CYS A 139 -19.43 6.35 -18.01
CA CYS A 139 -18.51 5.87 -17.00
C CYS A 139 -17.06 6.09 -17.41
N GLY A 140 -16.24 6.47 -16.44
CA GLY A 140 -14.82 6.61 -16.64
C GLY A 140 -14.00 6.08 -15.47
N SER A 141 -12.72 5.87 -15.70
CA SER A 141 -11.77 5.46 -14.65
C SER A 141 -10.46 6.21 -14.79
N VAL A 142 -9.94 6.65 -13.65
CA VAL A 142 -8.58 7.22 -13.59
C VAL A 142 -7.57 6.10 -13.50
N TYR A 143 -6.58 6.11 -14.39
CA TYR A 143 -5.54 5.09 -14.41
C TYR A 143 -4.14 5.68 -14.53
N GLN A 144 -3.14 4.89 -14.15
CA GLN A 144 -1.74 5.19 -14.37
C GLN A 144 -1.17 4.26 -15.43
N SER A 145 -0.54 4.83 -16.47
CA SER A 145 0.10 4.05 -17.54
C SER A 145 1.16 3.11 -17.01
N LEU A 146 1.23 1.92 -17.56
CA LEU A 146 2.25 0.93 -17.25
C LEU A 146 3.56 1.25 -17.98
N SER A 147 4.68 0.78 -17.42
CA SER A 147 6.01 0.98 -18.01
C SER A 147 6.21 0.24 -19.34
N ASN A 148 5.48 -0.85 -19.58
CA ASN A 148 5.49 -1.58 -20.85
C ASN A 148 4.34 -1.08 -21.74
N GLU A 149 4.67 -0.27 -22.73
CA GLU A 149 3.70 0.38 -23.62
C GLU A 149 2.78 -0.61 -24.38
N HIS A 150 3.28 -1.79 -24.73
CA HIS A 150 2.47 -2.81 -25.44
C HIS A 150 1.44 -3.43 -24.50
N ILE A 151 1.81 -3.71 -23.25
CA ILE A 151 0.88 -4.21 -22.23
C ILE A 151 -0.12 -3.13 -21.87
N ASP A 152 0.33 -1.87 -21.71
CA ASP A 152 -0.53 -0.74 -21.41
C ASP A 152 -1.60 -0.55 -22.50
N ALA A 153 -1.18 -0.49 -23.75
CA ALA A 153 -2.10 -0.34 -24.89
C ALA A 153 -3.12 -1.49 -24.96
N TRP A 154 -2.69 -2.72 -24.65
CA TRP A 154 -3.58 -3.86 -24.63
C TRP A 154 -4.61 -3.79 -23.48
N ILE A 155 -4.20 -3.50 -22.26
CA ILE A 155 -5.11 -3.33 -21.11
C ILE A 155 -6.10 -2.19 -21.35
N ARG A 156 -5.63 -1.07 -21.92
CA ARG A 156 -6.51 0.05 -22.29
C ARG A 156 -7.61 -0.37 -23.25
N ARG A 157 -7.25 -1.10 -24.31
CA ARG A 157 -8.25 -1.61 -25.27
C ARG A 157 -9.26 -2.53 -24.59
N THR A 158 -8.82 -3.44 -23.74
CA THR A 158 -9.69 -4.37 -23.02
C THR A 158 -10.66 -3.63 -22.10
N ARG A 159 -10.20 -2.59 -21.39
CA ARG A 159 -11.06 -1.78 -20.49
C ARG A 159 -12.02 -0.87 -21.27
N ALA A 160 -11.61 -0.37 -22.42
CA ALA A 160 -12.43 0.51 -23.24
C ALA A 160 -13.48 -0.22 -24.10
N THR A 161 -13.44 -1.55 -24.17
CA THR A 161 -14.30 -2.37 -25.04
C THR A 161 -15.79 -2.13 -24.80
N GLU A 162 -16.17 -1.88 -23.55
CA GLU A 162 -17.57 -1.68 -23.14
C GLU A 162 -17.95 -0.19 -23.00
N GLY A 163 -17.14 0.74 -23.53
CA GLY A 163 -17.43 2.17 -23.50
C GLY A 163 -16.90 2.91 -22.24
N LEU A 164 -16.00 2.30 -21.47
CA LEU A 164 -15.38 2.97 -20.32
C LEU A 164 -14.36 4.03 -20.78
N HIS A 165 -14.56 5.28 -20.38
CA HIS A 165 -13.59 6.36 -20.59
C HIS A 165 -12.38 6.19 -19.69
N LEU A 166 -11.16 6.29 -20.24
CA LEU A 166 -9.92 6.14 -19.48
C LEU A 166 -9.18 7.48 -19.39
N PHE A 167 -9.05 8.01 -18.18
CA PHE A 167 -8.38 9.28 -17.90
C PHE A 167 -6.97 9.03 -17.38
N GLN A 168 -5.96 9.42 -18.14
CA GLN A 168 -4.57 9.27 -17.71
C GLN A 168 -4.21 10.29 -16.63
N ARG A 169 -3.58 9.83 -15.55
CA ARG A 169 -3.13 10.70 -14.46
C ARG A 169 -2.22 11.83 -14.92
N LYS A 170 -1.41 11.62 -15.97
CA LYS A 170 -0.47 12.61 -16.50
C LYS A 170 -1.15 13.72 -17.31
N GLU A 171 -2.31 13.46 -17.90
CA GLU A 171 -3.06 14.41 -18.73
C GLU A 171 -3.94 15.36 -17.89
N GLY A 172 -3.96 15.15 -16.56
CA GLY A 172 -4.80 15.91 -15.65
C GLY A 172 -6.19 15.30 -15.50
N PHE A 173 -7.03 15.97 -14.70
CA PHE A 173 -8.33 15.44 -14.30
C PHE A 173 -9.51 16.28 -14.81
N HIS A 174 -9.26 17.20 -15.75
CA HIS A 174 -10.30 18.10 -16.25
C HIS A 174 -11.45 17.33 -16.87
N SER A 175 -11.16 16.44 -17.82
CA SER A 175 -12.17 15.61 -18.51
C SER A 175 -12.94 14.69 -17.56
N ALA A 176 -12.27 14.12 -16.55
CA ALA A 176 -12.93 13.33 -15.53
C ALA A 176 -13.90 14.17 -14.67
N MET A 177 -13.51 15.40 -14.32
CA MET A 177 -14.41 16.32 -13.60
C MET A 177 -15.55 16.82 -14.48
N GLU A 178 -15.34 16.99 -15.78
CA GLU A 178 -16.40 17.35 -16.72
C GLU A 178 -17.44 16.23 -16.85
N LEU A 179 -16.98 14.96 -16.94
CA LEU A 179 -17.88 13.81 -16.95
C LEU A 179 -18.72 13.75 -15.67
N LEU A 180 -18.14 14.00 -14.49
CA LEU A 180 -18.90 14.09 -13.23
C LEU A 180 -19.96 15.21 -13.26
N ARG A 181 -19.61 16.42 -13.76
CA ARG A 181 -20.58 17.54 -13.85
C ARG A 181 -21.76 17.24 -14.78
N LYS A 182 -21.57 16.34 -15.75
CA LYS A 182 -22.63 15.82 -16.64
C LYS A 182 -23.46 14.69 -16.02
N GLY A 183 -23.24 14.37 -14.75
CA GLY A 183 -23.94 13.29 -14.04
C GLY A 183 -23.35 11.91 -14.22
N GLY A 184 -22.14 11.79 -14.80
CA GLY A 184 -21.46 10.52 -15.03
C GLY A 184 -20.78 9.94 -13.79
N VAL A 185 -20.15 8.79 -13.96
CA VAL A 185 -19.44 8.05 -12.89
C VAL A 185 -17.96 7.99 -13.17
N VAL A 186 -17.12 8.32 -12.18
CA VAL A 186 -15.67 8.19 -12.30
C VAL A 186 -15.10 7.30 -11.21
N GLY A 187 -14.57 6.14 -11.58
CA GLY A 187 -13.88 5.21 -10.69
C GLY A 187 -12.43 5.63 -10.42
N VAL A 188 -12.04 5.60 -9.15
CA VAL A 188 -10.67 5.92 -8.71
C VAL A 188 -10.17 4.86 -7.73
N LEU A 189 -9.13 4.10 -8.12
CA LEU A 189 -8.40 3.21 -7.23
C LEU A 189 -7.50 4.07 -6.31
N ALA A 190 -7.92 4.27 -5.05
CA ALA A 190 -7.34 5.26 -4.15
C ALA A 190 -6.42 4.68 -3.06
N ASP A 191 -6.20 3.38 -3.06
CA ASP A 191 -5.58 2.61 -1.98
C ASP A 191 -4.05 2.42 -2.10
N GLN A 192 -3.41 2.93 -3.14
CA GLN A 192 -1.97 2.83 -3.32
C GLN A 192 -1.21 4.02 -2.74
N HIS A 193 0.10 3.83 -2.50
CA HIS A 193 1.00 4.90 -2.06
C HIS A 193 1.08 6.03 -3.11
N ALA A 194 0.76 7.25 -2.70
CA ALA A 194 0.64 8.39 -3.61
C ALA A 194 1.96 9.13 -3.91
N GLY A 195 3.10 8.52 -3.56
CA GLY A 195 4.41 9.15 -3.64
C GLY A 195 4.74 9.99 -2.41
N ASP A 196 5.92 10.58 -2.38
CA ASP A 196 6.43 11.28 -1.20
C ASP A 196 5.70 12.62 -0.93
N SER A 197 5.07 13.19 -1.97
CA SER A 197 4.30 14.45 -1.91
C SER A 197 2.80 14.25 -1.71
N GLY A 198 2.33 13.04 -1.48
CA GLY A 198 0.93 12.76 -1.13
C GLY A 198 0.53 13.38 0.22
N LEU A 199 -0.75 13.41 0.50
CA LEU A 199 -1.27 13.79 1.81
C LEU A 199 -1.07 12.63 2.78
N TRP A 200 -0.43 12.90 3.93
CA TRP A 200 -0.18 11.89 4.95
C TRP A 200 -1.35 11.86 5.93
N CYS A 201 -2.14 10.82 5.87
CA CYS A 201 -3.29 10.61 6.74
C CYS A 201 -3.39 9.13 7.17
N PRO A 202 -4.16 8.83 8.23
CA PRO A 202 -4.28 7.47 8.74
C PRO A 202 -4.91 6.51 7.74
N LEU A 203 -4.38 5.30 7.69
CA LEU A 203 -4.99 4.09 7.16
C LEU A 203 -4.61 2.95 8.12
N PHE A 204 -5.56 2.25 8.71
CA PHE A 204 -5.34 1.32 9.83
C PHE A 204 -4.52 1.98 10.96
N ASN A 205 -4.92 3.18 11.36
CA ASN A 205 -4.27 3.99 12.38
C ASN A 205 -2.77 4.28 12.11
N ARG A 206 -2.28 4.03 10.90
CA ARG A 206 -0.90 4.27 10.52
C ARG A 206 -0.82 5.33 9.42
N LEU A 207 0.03 6.35 9.58
CA LEU A 207 0.20 7.38 8.56
C LEU A 207 0.68 6.78 7.23
N ALA A 208 -0.08 7.07 6.18
CA ALA A 208 0.17 6.60 4.82
C ALA A 208 0.02 7.74 3.82
N SER A 209 0.92 7.83 2.85
CA SER A 209 0.80 8.81 1.77
C SER A 209 -0.39 8.46 0.88
N THR A 210 -1.38 9.32 0.83
CA THR A 210 -2.67 9.11 0.17
C THR A 210 -2.93 10.18 -0.89
N SER A 211 -3.48 9.79 -2.02
CA SER A 211 -3.90 10.72 -3.05
C SER A 211 -5.19 11.43 -2.62
N PRO A 212 -5.23 12.77 -2.59
CA PRO A 212 -6.46 13.50 -2.29
C PRO A 212 -7.41 13.58 -3.50
N LEU A 213 -7.17 12.81 -4.56
CA LEU A 213 -7.88 12.95 -5.84
C LEU A 213 -9.39 12.78 -5.69
N VAL A 214 -9.85 11.70 -5.02
CA VAL A 214 -11.28 11.42 -4.81
C VAL A 214 -11.94 12.58 -4.08
N ALA A 215 -11.37 13.01 -2.94
CA ALA A 215 -11.88 14.16 -2.18
C ALA A 215 -11.89 15.45 -3.03
N THR A 216 -10.81 15.72 -3.77
CA THR A 216 -10.71 16.92 -4.63
C THR A 216 -11.75 16.91 -5.75
N MET A 217 -11.97 15.78 -6.41
CA MET A 217 -12.98 15.68 -7.47
C MET A 217 -14.38 15.89 -6.90
N ALA A 218 -14.74 15.19 -5.83
CA ALA A 218 -16.05 15.31 -5.19
C ALA A 218 -16.33 16.74 -4.70
N LEU A 219 -15.40 17.35 -3.96
CA LEU A 219 -15.58 18.70 -3.41
C LEU A 219 -15.65 19.79 -4.51
N ARG A 220 -14.96 19.60 -5.65
CA ARG A 220 -14.98 20.59 -6.75
C ARG A 220 -16.16 20.45 -7.70
N THR A 221 -16.75 19.27 -7.80
CA THR A 221 -17.87 19.00 -8.71
C THR A 221 -19.20 18.93 -7.99
N GLY A 222 -19.19 18.73 -6.67
CA GLY A 222 -20.38 18.42 -5.88
C GLY A 222 -20.89 17.00 -6.06
N ALA A 223 -20.11 16.14 -6.74
CA ALA A 223 -20.44 14.72 -6.95
C ALA A 223 -20.48 13.96 -5.62
N ALA A 224 -21.40 13.01 -5.51
CA ALA A 224 -21.43 12.08 -4.39
C ALA A 224 -20.21 11.16 -4.43
N VAL A 225 -19.82 10.58 -3.28
CA VAL A 225 -18.80 9.53 -3.24
C VAL A 225 -19.40 8.28 -2.65
N ALA A 226 -19.25 7.14 -3.33
CA ALA A 226 -19.69 5.84 -2.84
C ALA A 226 -18.58 4.78 -3.00
N GLY A 227 -18.43 3.92 -2.00
CA GLY A 227 -17.50 2.79 -2.06
C GLY A 227 -18.06 1.68 -2.94
N ILE A 228 -17.23 1.13 -3.83
CA ILE A 228 -17.56 -0.04 -4.65
C ILE A 228 -16.46 -1.08 -4.54
N ALA A 229 -16.80 -2.32 -4.24
CA ALA A 229 -15.85 -3.43 -4.15
C ALA A 229 -16.35 -4.66 -4.89
N LEU A 230 -15.44 -5.38 -5.53
CA LEU A 230 -15.74 -6.66 -6.19
C LEU A 230 -14.96 -7.77 -5.48
N TYR A 231 -15.58 -8.38 -4.48
CA TYR A 231 -15.00 -9.44 -3.68
C TYR A 231 -15.02 -10.80 -4.37
N THR A 232 -14.01 -11.62 -4.10
CA THR A 232 -13.93 -12.99 -4.59
C THR A 232 -14.90 -13.88 -3.85
N SER A 233 -15.74 -14.61 -4.57
CA SER A 233 -16.65 -15.63 -4.06
C SER A 233 -16.23 -17.03 -4.50
N PRO A 234 -16.70 -18.09 -3.85
CA PRO A 234 -16.40 -19.46 -4.26
C PRO A 234 -16.83 -19.78 -5.71
N LYS A 235 -16.26 -20.85 -6.26
CA LYS A 235 -16.66 -21.44 -7.55
C LYS A 235 -16.51 -20.51 -8.78
N GLY A 236 -15.62 -19.50 -8.73
CA GLY A 236 -15.39 -18.58 -9.86
C GLY A 236 -16.52 -17.56 -10.02
N ARG A 237 -17.08 -17.11 -8.93
CA ARG A 237 -18.05 -16.01 -8.85
C ARG A 237 -17.45 -14.84 -8.09
N TRP A 238 -18.12 -13.70 -8.14
CA TRP A 238 -17.75 -12.49 -7.41
C TRP A 238 -18.99 -11.86 -6.79
N ARG A 239 -18.77 -11.08 -5.72
CA ARG A 239 -19.79 -10.31 -5.03
C ARG A 239 -19.45 -8.81 -5.20
N LEU A 240 -20.29 -8.10 -5.94
CA LEU A 240 -20.18 -6.67 -6.19
C LEU A 240 -21.02 -5.92 -5.17
N VAL A 241 -20.35 -5.18 -4.31
CA VAL A 241 -20.97 -4.45 -3.21
C VAL A 241 -20.90 -2.96 -3.46
N PHE A 242 -22.07 -2.32 -3.44
CA PHE A 242 -22.21 -0.86 -3.45
C PHE A 242 -22.52 -0.38 -2.03
N ARG A 243 -21.75 0.58 -1.55
CA ARG A 243 -21.91 1.15 -0.22
C ARG A 243 -22.69 2.46 -0.26
N PRO A 244 -23.35 2.85 0.84
CA PRO A 244 -24.01 4.14 0.95
C PRO A 244 -23.08 5.31 0.61
N ALA A 245 -23.66 6.43 0.15
CA ALA A 245 -22.90 7.63 -0.13
C ALA A 245 -22.21 8.17 1.13
N ILE A 246 -20.96 8.57 0.97
CA ILE A 246 -20.05 9.00 2.05
C ILE A 246 -20.22 10.53 2.25
N ALA A 247 -20.69 10.94 3.41
CA ALA A 247 -20.71 12.35 3.78
C ALA A 247 -19.28 12.86 4.01
N LEU A 248 -18.82 13.78 3.14
CA LEU A 248 -17.45 14.30 3.19
C LEU A 248 -17.37 15.63 3.96
N PRO A 249 -16.34 15.80 4.81
CA PRO A 249 -15.95 17.12 5.31
C PRO A 249 -15.59 18.07 4.15
N LYS A 250 -15.75 19.38 4.37
CA LYS A 250 -15.42 20.41 3.36
C LYS A 250 -13.92 20.57 3.11
N GLU A 251 -13.10 20.22 4.09
CA GLU A 251 -11.65 20.31 4.01
C GLU A 251 -11.08 19.06 3.36
N THR A 252 -10.25 19.21 2.32
CA THR A 252 -9.73 18.10 1.48
C THR A 252 -8.93 17.08 2.29
N ALA A 253 -8.18 17.50 3.31
CA ALA A 253 -7.38 16.56 4.10
C ALA A 253 -8.27 15.69 4.99
N ALA A 254 -9.25 16.30 5.67
CA ALA A 254 -10.23 15.59 6.49
C ALA A 254 -11.10 14.64 5.62
N ALA A 255 -11.53 15.10 4.43
CA ALA A 255 -12.24 14.27 3.48
C ALA A 255 -11.39 13.06 3.03
N THR A 256 -10.10 13.26 2.74
CA THR A 256 -9.19 12.18 2.35
C THR A 256 -9.01 11.15 3.47
N ALA A 257 -8.90 11.60 4.72
CA ALA A 257 -8.81 10.70 5.88
C ALA A 257 -10.10 9.89 6.07
N LYS A 258 -11.27 10.53 5.90
CA LYS A 258 -12.57 9.85 5.92
C LYS A 258 -12.64 8.75 4.85
N LEU A 259 -12.16 9.04 3.63
CA LEU A 259 -12.12 8.06 2.54
C LEU A 259 -11.15 6.90 2.82
N ASN A 260 -10.02 7.14 3.50
CA ASN A 260 -9.17 6.06 3.97
C ASN A 260 -9.89 5.14 4.97
N HIS A 261 -10.68 5.72 5.86
CA HIS A 261 -11.48 4.94 6.81
C HIS A 261 -12.53 4.06 6.11
N GLU A 262 -13.19 4.57 5.07
CA GLU A 262 -14.11 3.76 4.25
C GLU A 262 -13.38 2.65 3.48
N LEU A 263 -12.19 2.94 2.92
CA LEU A 263 -11.34 1.90 2.31
C LEU A 263 -10.94 0.83 3.33
N GLU A 264 -10.61 1.22 4.56
CA GLU A 264 -10.32 0.29 5.65
C GLU A 264 -11.51 -0.62 5.95
N ALA A 265 -12.73 -0.07 6.02
CA ALA A 265 -13.94 -0.85 6.22
C ALA A 265 -14.16 -1.87 5.07
N MET A 266 -13.93 -1.46 3.82
CA MET A 266 -13.99 -2.35 2.65
C MET A 266 -12.94 -3.47 2.73
N ILE A 267 -11.71 -3.15 3.16
CA ILE A 267 -10.63 -4.14 3.32
C ILE A 267 -10.95 -5.13 4.45
N ARG A 268 -11.52 -4.65 5.56
CA ARG A 268 -11.89 -5.47 6.71
C ARG A 268 -13.00 -6.48 6.42
N GLU A 269 -13.87 -6.18 5.46
CA GLU A 269 -14.95 -7.08 5.05
C GLU A 269 -14.40 -8.38 4.44
N GLN A 270 -13.38 -8.31 3.58
CA GLN A 270 -12.69 -9.49 3.04
C GLN A 270 -11.17 -9.22 2.93
N PRO A 271 -10.43 -9.34 4.05
CA PRO A 271 -9.03 -8.92 4.10
C PRO A 271 -8.12 -9.64 3.10
N SER A 272 -8.39 -10.91 2.75
CA SER A 272 -7.56 -11.65 1.80
C SER A 272 -7.56 -11.07 0.37
N ASP A 273 -8.58 -10.30 0.02
CA ASP A 273 -8.77 -9.76 -1.34
C ASP A 273 -7.99 -8.48 -1.61
N TRP A 274 -7.51 -7.77 -0.57
CA TRP A 274 -6.75 -6.55 -0.80
C TRP A 274 -5.32 -6.82 -1.27
N LEU A 275 -4.76 -5.86 -2.04
CA LEU A 275 -3.43 -5.95 -2.64
C LEU A 275 -2.30 -5.76 -1.61
N TRP A 276 -2.17 -6.71 -0.65
CA TRP A 276 -1.14 -6.70 0.40
C TRP A 276 0.29 -6.75 -0.14
N SER A 277 0.51 -7.19 -1.37
CA SER A 277 1.81 -7.19 -2.03
C SER A 277 2.27 -5.80 -2.49
N HIS A 278 1.43 -4.75 -2.39
CA HIS A 278 1.82 -3.36 -2.55
C HIS A 278 2.38 -2.78 -1.25
N ASN A 279 3.50 -2.03 -1.33
CA ASN A 279 4.08 -1.36 -0.16
C ASN A 279 3.30 -0.06 0.15
N ARG A 280 2.16 -0.19 0.84
CA ARG A 280 1.24 0.93 1.14
C ARG A 280 1.85 1.96 2.09
N TRP A 281 2.61 1.50 3.08
CA TRP A 281 3.28 2.34 4.08
C TRP A 281 4.76 2.58 3.76
N LYS A 282 5.05 2.78 2.47
CA LYS A 282 6.39 3.08 2.00
C LYS A 282 6.89 4.39 2.61
N THR A 283 8.13 4.38 3.12
CA THR A 283 8.81 5.59 3.60
C THR A 283 9.38 6.42 2.44
N PRO A 284 9.39 7.75 2.52
CA PRO A 284 10.02 8.62 1.53
C PRO A 284 11.50 8.29 1.28
N TYR A 285 12.04 8.74 0.16
CA TYR A 285 13.45 8.63 -0.18
C TYR A 285 13.92 9.93 -0.86
N PRO A 286 15.07 10.48 -0.51
CA PRO A 286 16.05 10.01 0.49
C PRO A 286 15.73 10.41 1.93
N ARG A 287 14.78 11.30 2.16
CA ARG A 287 14.43 11.86 3.47
C ARG A 287 13.35 11.01 4.16
N PHE A 288 13.70 9.78 4.53
CA PHE A 288 12.76 8.75 4.98
C PHE A 288 11.92 9.11 6.23
N LEU A 289 12.36 10.06 7.04
CA LEU A 289 11.60 10.58 8.18
C LEU A 289 10.74 11.80 7.83
N SER A 290 11.05 12.50 6.74
CA SER A 290 10.31 13.70 6.35
C SER A 290 9.04 13.32 5.63
N ILE A 291 7.91 13.48 6.30
CA ILE A 291 6.57 13.26 5.73
C ILE A 291 5.80 14.56 5.54
N GLY A 292 6.40 15.69 5.89
CA GLY A 292 5.84 17.02 5.63
C GLY A 292 6.07 17.44 4.18
N GLY A 293 5.01 17.84 3.51
CA GLY A 293 5.02 18.38 2.16
C GLY A 293 4.09 19.57 2.05
N LYS A 294 3.89 20.09 0.83
CA LYS A 294 2.97 21.21 0.56
C LYS A 294 1.51 20.96 1.01
N ARG A 295 1.12 19.69 1.21
CA ARG A 295 -0.24 19.27 1.56
C ARG A 295 -0.43 18.92 3.04
N GLY A 296 0.64 19.01 3.83
CA GLY A 296 0.58 18.79 5.27
C GLY A 296 0.36 17.34 5.71
N ILE A 297 0.21 17.19 7.00
CA ILE A 297 -0.03 15.92 7.70
C ILE A 297 -1.32 16.06 8.47
N LEU A 298 -2.25 15.14 8.31
CA LEU A 298 -3.40 15.01 9.19
C LEU A 298 -3.07 14.01 10.29
N THR A 299 -3.03 14.47 11.54
CA THR A 299 -2.88 13.62 12.72
C THR A 299 -4.24 13.40 13.34
N ASP A 300 -4.55 12.14 13.64
CA ASP A 300 -5.71 11.76 14.43
C ASP A 300 -5.24 11.12 15.74
N HIS A 301 -6.11 11.06 16.74
CA HIS A 301 -5.80 10.41 18.01
C HIS A 301 -5.68 8.89 17.79
N GLY A 302 -4.67 8.29 18.41
CA GLY A 302 -4.49 6.83 18.38
C GLY A 302 -3.62 6.30 17.24
N LEU A 303 -2.75 7.13 16.64
CA LEU A 303 -1.82 6.68 15.61
C LEU A 303 -0.92 5.56 16.08
N THR A 304 -0.78 4.51 15.27
CA THR A 304 0.24 3.48 15.47
C THR A 304 1.62 4.09 15.22
N PRO A 305 2.57 3.99 16.19
CA PRO A 305 3.85 4.65 16.09
C PRO A 305 4.71 4.16 14.92
N PHE A 306 5.42 5.08 14.27
CA PHE A 306 6.55 4.74 13.40
C PHE A 306 7.76 4.41 14.28
N ARG A 307 8.16 3.14 14.31
CA ARG A 307 9.21 2.62 15.18
C ARG A 307 10.58 2.79 14.54
N LEU A 308 11.32 3.82 14.99
CA LEU A 308 12.69 4.07 14.57
C LEU A 308 13.66 3.46 15.59
N MET A 309 14.50 2.57 15.13
CA MET A 309 15.67 2.12 15.86
C MET A 309 16.85 3.06 15.60
N VAL A 310 17.53 3.52 16.66
CA VAL A 310 18.84 4.15 16.57
C VAL A 310 19.88 3.25 17.23
N ARG A 311 20.78 2.68 16.44
CA ARG A 311 21.92 1.92 16.96
C ARG A 311 22.97 2.89 17.48
N SER A 312 23.09 2.98 18.80
CA SER A 312 24.02 3.89 19.47
C SER A 312 25.48 3.54 19.22
N VAL A 313 26.32 4.54 19.32
CA VAL A 313 27.77 4.43 19.46
C VAL A 313 28.15 3.80 20.81
N ASN A 314 29.44 3.47 21.00
CA ASN A 314 29.89 2.69 22.17
C ASN A 314 30.54 3.56 23.27
N TRP A 315 30.82 4.82 23.01
CA TRP A 315 31.48 5.74 23.91
C TRP A 315 30.55 6.87 24.33
N LEU A 316 30.63 7.32 25.58
CA LEU A 316 29.75 8.36 26.14
C LEU A 316 29.91 9.69 25.38
N GLY A 317 31.15 10.13 25.13
CA GLY A 317 31.41 11.34 24.38
C GLY A 317 30.76 11.33 22.98
N ASP A 318 30.93 10.22 22.24
CA ASP A 318 30.30 10.06 20.94
C ASP A 318 28.77 10.06 21.07
N ALA A 319 28.20 9.45 22.10
CA ALA A 319 26.77 9.43 22.35
C ALA A 319 26.22 10.85 22.56
N VAL A 320 26.93 11.69 23.38
CA VAL A 320 26.58 13.10 23.55
C VAL A 320 26.59 13.86 22.22
N MET A 321 27.61 13.64 21.38
CA MET A 321 27.71 14.27 20.06
C MET A 321 26.56 13.91 19.12
N THR A 322 25.84 12.82 19.35
CA THR A 322 24.67 12.42 18.52
C THR A 322 23.35 13.04 18.97
N LEU A 323 23.25 13.69 20.14
CA LEU A 323 22.03 14.30 20.67
C LEU A 323 21.35 15.28 19.70
N PRO A 324 22.07 16.19 19.00
CA PRO A 324 21.44 17.09 18.03
C PRO A 324 20.72 16.33 16.92
N ALA A 325 21.29 15.20 16.46
CA ALA A 325 20.66 14.36 15.44
C ALA A 325 19.40 13.64 15.98
N ILE A 326 19.42 13.13 17.22
CA ILE A 326 18.25 12.52 17.87
C ILE A 326 17.11 13.53 17.98
N ARG A 327 17.41 14.76 18.47
CA ARG A 327 16.45 15.86 18.56
C ARG A 327 15.86 16.25 17.21
N ALA A 328 16.71 16.36 16.19
CA ALA A 328 16.27 16.64 14.83
C ALA A 328 15.35 15.55 14.29
N MET A 329 15.70 14.28 14.48
CA MET A 329 14.86 13.14 14.07
C MET A 329 13.49 13.17 14.75
N LYS A 330 13.42 13.43 16.06
CA LYS A 330 12.14 13.43 16.81
C LYS A 330 11.14 14.45 16.28
N ARG A 331 11.60 15.54 15.68
CA ARG A 331 10.75 16.62 15.13
C ARG A 331 10.21 16.35 13.71
N THR A 332 10.64 15.26 13.06
CA THR A 332 10.34 15.06 11.62
C THR A 332 8.96 14.50 11.33
N ARG A 333 8.37 13.79 12.29
CA ARG A 333 7.05 13.20 12.14
C ARG A 333 6.35 13.01 13.49
N PRO A 334 5.02 13.23 13.56
CA PRO A 334 4.29 13.25 14.82
C PRO A 334 4.12 11.85 15.45
N ASP A 335 4.15 10.79 14.63
CA ASP A 335 4.00 9.39 15.06
C ASP A 335 5.34 8.71 15.36
N LEU A 336 6.47 9.46 15.45
CA LEU A 336 7.79 8.87 15.63
C LEU A 336 8.02 8.36 17.06
N GLN A 337 8.33 7.08 17.17
CA GLN A 337 8.83 6.45 18.39
C GLN A 337 10.30 6.05 18.22
N ILE A 338 11.20 6.64 18.99
CA ILE A 338 12.64 6.38 18.93
C ILE A 338 13.01 5.35 19.99
N THR A 339 13.54 4.20 19.56
CA THR A 339 14.17 3.22 20.41
C THR A 339 15.68 3.25 20.21
N VAL A 340 16.43 3.61 21.23
CA VAL A 340 17.90 3.54 21.18
C VAL A 340 18.37 2.17 21.61
N VAL A 341 19.14 1.51 20.74
CA VAL A 341 19.79 0.21 21.00
C VAL A 341 21.25 0.46 21.35
N CYS A 342 21.63 0.17 22.58
CA CYS A 342 22.96 0.48 23.12
C CYS A 342 23.55 -0.67 23.95
N GLN A 343 24.83 -0.55 24.31
CA GLN A 343 25.42 -1.39 25.35
C GLN A 343 24.93 -0.98 26.74
N SER A 344 24.88 -1.92 27.68
CA SER A 344 24.34 -1.71 29.04
C SER A 344 24.94 -0.50 29.75
N LYS A 345 26.25 -0.23 29.59
CA LYS A 345 26.95 0.91 30.19
C LYS A 345 26.43 2.30 29.80
N LEU A 346 25.76 2.42 28.64
CA LEU A 346 25.17 3.68 28.16
C LEU A 346 23.66 3.77 28.38
N ALA A 347 23.03 2.72 28.91
CA ALA A 347 21.58 2.69 29.04
C ALA A 347 21.06 3.80 29.99
N GLY A 348 21.77 4.08 31.08
CA GLY A 348 21.42 5.19 32.01
C GLY A 348 21.45 6.55 31.33
N PHE A 349 22.46 6.83 30.51
CA PHE A 349 22.55 8.07 29.75
C PHE A 349 21.34 8.22 28.77
N TRP A 350 21.05 7.20 28.00
CA TRP A 350 19.97 7.27 27.03
C TRP A 350 18.57 7.36 27.64
N ARG A 351 18.35 6.80 28.83
CA ARG A 351 17.08 6.94 29.56
C ARG A 351 16.85 8.37 30.08
N ALA A 352 17.92 9.15 30.24
CA ALA A 352 17.83 10.55 30.64
C ALA A 352 17.57 11.52 29.49
N VAL A 353 17.55 11.03 28.21
CA VAL A 353 17.31 11.86 27.01
C VAL A 353 15.81 11.92 26.73
N PRO A 354 15.14 13.08 26.84
CA PRO A 354 13.68 13.19 26.70
C PRO A 354 13.13 12.76 25.33
N GLU A 355 13.93 12.91 24.28
CA GLU A 355 13.52 12.55 22.91
C GLU A 355 13.57 11.05 22.63
N VAL A 356 14.11 10.24 23.56
CA VAL A 356 14.22 8.79 23.46
C VAL A 356 13.02 8.15 24.17
N ASP A 357 12.15 7.50 23.42
CA ASP A 357 10.93 6.87 23.96
C ASP A 357 11.23 5.53 24.64
N ARG A 358 12.25 4.80 24.15
CA ARG A 358 12.64 3.48 24.69
C ARG A 358 14.15 3.26 24.59
N VAL A 359 14.69 2.51 25.52
CA VAL A 359 16.09 2.06 25.51
C VAL A 359 16.12 0.54 25.55
N LEU A 360 16.70 -0.07 24.52
CA LEU A 360 16.97 -1.50 24.44
C LEU A 360 18.45 -1.75 24.70
N SER A 361 18.75 -2.30 25.87
CA SER A 361 20.12 -2.64 26.27
C SER A 361 20.49 -4.02 25.75
N LEU A 362 21.55 -4.10 24.94
CA LEU A 362 22.10 -5.38 24.52
C LEU A 362 22.90 -6.01 25.67
N PRO A 363 22.74 -7.33 25.92
CA PRO A 363 23.54 -8.03 26.92
C PRO A 363 25.04 -7.90 26.67
N PRO A 364 25.87 -7.95 27.69
CA PRO A 364 27.32 -8.01 27.55
C PRO A 364 27.71 -9.21 26.63
N LYS A 365 28.67 -8.99 25.73
CA LYS A 365 29.13 -10.01 24.75
C LYS A 365 28.03 -10.60 23.86
N CYS A 366 26.90 -9.90 23.66
CA CYS A 366 25.82 -10.33 22.80
C CYS A 366 26.34 -10.63 21.39
N GLY A 367 26.13 -11.84 20.88
CA GLY A 367 26.51 -12.23 19.52
C GLY A 367 25.61 -11.53 18.45
N ILE A 368 26.09 -11.48 17.20
CA ILE A 368 25.35 -10.84 16.09
C ILE A 368 23.97 -11.48 15.89
N LEU A 369 23.89 -12.81 15.90
CA LEU A 369 22.61 -13.53 15.70
C LEU A 369 21.63 -13.30 16.84
N ALA A 370 22.11 -13.26 18.09
CA ALA A 370 21.30 -12.98 19.26
C ALA A 370 20.77 -11.53 19.23
N ALA A 371 21.62 -10.56 18.89
CA ALA A 371 21.21 -9.17 18.70
C ALA A 371 20.16 -9.05 17.58
N ALA A 372 20.38 -9.69 16.45
CA ALA A 372 19.43 -9.69 15.34
C ALA A 372 18.08 -10.34 15.70
N ALA A 373 18.08 -11.40 16.50
CA ALA A 373 16.86 -12.05 16.98
C ALA A 373 16.06 -11.11 17.89
N LEU A 374 16.71 -10.44 18.86
CA LEU A 374 16.08 -9.41 19.73
C LEU A 374 15.48 -8.27 18.89
N LEU A 375 16.24 -7.72 17.94
CA LEU A 375 15.80 -6.61 17.10
C LEU A 375 14.63 -7.01 16.18
N ARG A 376 14.57 -8.26 15.73
CA ARG A 376 13.47 -8.77 14.88
C ARG A 376 12.14 -8.78 15.62
N GLY A 377 12.15 -9.12 16.92
CA GLY A 377 10.95 -9.13 17.76
C GLY A 377 10.31 -7.75 17.95
N GLU A 378 11.09 -6.67 17.78
CA GLU A 378 10.64 -5.30 18.00
C GLU A 378 9.90 -4.68 16.80
N ASN A 379 9.93 -5.32 15.62
CA ASN A 379 9.24 -4.87 14.39
C ASN A 379 9.52 -3.41 14.01
N PHE A 380 10.80 -3.02 13.97
CA PHE A 380 11.21 -1.68 13.58
C PHE A 380 10.91 -1.37 12.10
N ASP A 381 10.45 -0.15 11.81
CA ASP A 381 10.21 0.35 10.46
C ASP A 381 11.49 0.83 9.78
N ALA A 382 12.37 1.41 10.55
CA ALA A 382 13.66 1.91 10.08
C ALA A 382 14.74 1.78 11.17
N ALA A 383 15.99 1.71 10.73
CA ALA A 383 17.17 1.79 11.58
C ALA A 383 18.13 2.87 11.09
N VAL A 384 18.59 3.72 12.02
CA VAL A 384 19.75 4.58 11.85
C VAL A 384 20.93 3.93 12.59
N VAL A 385 21.99 3.62 11.84
CA VAL A 385 23.15 2.90 12.36
C VAL A 385 24.32 3.88 12.49
N LEU A 386 24.52 4.41 13.70
CA LEU A 386 25.57 5.40 13.96
C LEU A 386 26.99 4.80 13.92
N PRO A 387 27.28 3.63 14.53
CA PRO A 387 28.60 3.02 14.43
C PRO A 387 28.92 2.56 13.01
N ASN A 388 30.16 2.72 12.57
CA ASN A 388 30.60 2.35 11.21
C ASN A 388 31.08 0.91 11.05
N SER A 389 30.74 0.00 11.98
CA SER A 389 31.22 -1.39 11.95
C SER A 389 30.38 -2.30 11.05
N LEU A 390 31.01 -3.32 10.44
CA LEU A 390 30.33 -4.39 9.71
C LEU A 390 29.32 -5.11 10.60
N ARG A 391 29.68 -5.36 11.86
CA ARG A 391 28.84 -6.02 12.86
C ARG A 391 27.47 -5.35 12.99
N THR A 392 27.43 -4.01 13.19
CA THR A 392 26.16 -3.30 13.38
C THR A 392 25.31 -3.26 12.10
N GLY A 393 25.95 -3.27 10.92
CA GLY A 393 25.27 -3.47 9.64
C GLY A 393 24.62 -4.87 9.53
N LEU A 394 25.34 -5.93 9.96
CA LEU A 394 24.82 -7.29 9.99
C LEU A 394 23.66 -7.46 10.97
N GLU A 395 23.74 -6.87 12.18
CA GLU A 395 22.67 -6.90 13.17
C GLU A 395 21.33 -6.43 12.58
N VAL A 396 21.29 -5.27 11.93
CA VAL A 396 20.05 -4.70 11.34
C VAL A 396 19.61 -5.41 10.06
N TRP A 397 20.54 -5.92 9.27
CA TRP A 397 20.24 -6.66 8.05
C TRP A 397 19.62 -8.03 8.36
N LEU A 398 20.23 -8.79 9.28
CA LEU A 398 19.70 -10.08 9.75
C LEU A 398 18.39 -9.93 10.50
N ALA A 399 18.18 -8.82 11.23
CA ALA A 399 16.89 -8.50 11.85
C ALA A 399 15.78 -8.27 10.82
N GLY A 400 16.14 -8.00 9.55
CA GLY A 400 15.17 -7.79 8.49
C GLY A 400 14.53 -6.40 8.53
N ILE A 401 15.16 -5.41 9.17
CA ILE A 401 14.64 -4.04 9.25
C ILE A 401 14.58 -3.46 7.82
N PRO A 402 13.41 -2.96 7.38
CA PRO A 402 13.19 -2.63 5.98
C PRO A 402 14.01 -1.44 5.47
N ARG A 403 14.17 -0.38 6.29
CA ARG A 403 14.99 0.79 5.95
C ARG A 403 16.20 0.83 6.88
N ARG A 404 17.39 0.78 6.32
CA ARG A 404 18.65 0.72 7.06
C ARG A 404 19.57 1.83 6.58
N VAL A 405 19.73 2.86 7.42
CA VAL A 405 20.39 4.14 7.08
C VAL A 405 21.73 4.23 7.81
N GLY A 406 22.76 4.66 7.13
CA GLY A 406 24.06 4.92 7.74
C GLY A 406 25.11 5.33 6.71
N TYR A 407 26.31 5.67 7.18
CA TYR A 407 27.45 5.99 6.30
C TYR A 407 28.05 4.72 5.70
N ARG A 408 28.59 4.85 4.49
CA ARG A 408 29.45 3.82 3.87
C ARG A 408 30.70 3.65 4.74
N GLY A 409 31.09 2.41 4.99
CA GLY A 409 32.34 2.08 5.70
C GLY A 409 32.45 0.61 6.05
N HIS A 410 33.66 0.11 6.28
CA HIS A 410 33.95 -1.23 6.80
C HIS A 410 33.11 -2.37 6.16
N PHE A 411 33.07 -2.43 4.83
CA PHE A 411 32.38 -3.45 4.00
C PHE A 411 30.87 -3.60 4.22
N ARG A 412 30.18 -2.63 4.88
CA ARG A 412 28.75 -2.72 5.21
C ARG A 412 27.80 -2.08 4.19
N ALA A 413 28.32 -1.52 3.09
CA ALA A 413 27.48 -0.81 2.10
C ALA A 413 26.35 -1.68 1.53
N GLY A 414 26.60 -2.98 1.30
CA GLY A 414 25.59 -3.94 0.83
C GLY A 414 24.55 -4.35 1.89
N LEU A 415 24.79 -4.08 3.17
CA LEU A 415 23.89 -4.40 4.28
C LEU A 415 22.91 -3.25 4.57
N LEU A 416 23.27 -2.03 4.19
CA LEU A 416 22.45 -0.84 4.27
C LEU A 416 21.75 -0.59 2.93
N ASN A 417 20.54 -0.04 2.97
CA ASN A 417 19.81 0.29 1.74
C ASN A 417 19.53 1.79 1.59
N GLN A 418 20.11 2.58 2.48
CA GLN A 418 20.23 4.02 2.34
C GLN A 418 21.58 4.49 2.89
N LEU A 419 22.49 4.79 1.98
CA LEU A 419 23.80 5.33 2.33
C LEU A 419 23.72 6.85 2.41
N LEU A 420 24.30 7.41 3.47
CA LEU A 420 24.51 8.85 3.61
C LEU A 420 25.88 9.22 3.04
N GLU A 421 25.94 10.35 2.38
CA GLU A 421 27.19 10.96 1.95
C GLU A 421 27.82 11.73 3.10
N LYS A 422 29.15 11.68 3.21
CA LYS A 422 29.85 12.52 4.15
C LYS A 422 29.71 13.98 3.72
N PRO A 423 29.52 14.94 4.64
CA PRO A 423 29.56 16.36 4.29
C PRO A 423 30.87 16.68 3.57
N SER A 424 30.79 17.39 2.44
CA SER A 424 31.97 17.93 1.76
C SER A 424 32.65 18.92 2.70
N GLY A 425 33.87 18.63 3.13
CA GLY A 425 34.65 19.48 4.06
C GLY A 425 35.01 18.88 5.41
N SER A 426 34.63 17.66 5.72
CA SER A 426 35.12 16.91 6.87
C SER A 426 36.31 16.04 6.47
N GLY A 427 37.50 16.67 6.33
CA GLY A 427 38.81 16.03 6.27
C GLY A 427 39.33 15.84 7.69
#